data_eb86854fd6c901c4cb096878fa556059
#
_entry.id   eb86854fd6c901c4cb096878fa556059
#
_cell.length_a   1.000
_cell.length_b   1.000
_cell.length_c   1.000
_cell.angle_alpha   90.00
_cell.angle_beta   90.00
_cell.angle_gamma   90.00
#
_symmetry.space_group_name_H-M   'P 1'
#
loop_
_entity.id
_entity.type
_entity.pdbx_description
1 polymer ?
#
loop_
_entity_poly.entity_id
_entity_poly.type
_entity_poly.pdbx_seq_one_letter_code
_entity_poly.pdbx_strand_id
1 'polypeptide(L)'
;VARLLEKLRIEFTRSRPRHSNDNGLAETKNGAVVRKEFGYEHIHRRHAARFDTYCREYLNPFLNFHRPCLFATELADPKKPGRIKRVYRARDAMTPLDKLASLPEAASFLRLGVTLVELHQLARALTDVQAAKELGEARQALLRRANTHTG
;
A
#
# COMPACT_ATOMS: atom_id res chain seq x y z
N VAL A 1 12.09 15.35 13.75
CA VAL A 1 11.41 14.14 13.22
C VAL A 1 10.09 13.93 13.95
N ALA A 2 10.02 13.84 15.29
CA ALA A 2 8.78 13.57 16.04
C ALA A 2 7.65 14.55 15.70
N ARG A 3 7.92 15.87 15.72
CA ARG A 3 6.92 16.91 15.35
C ARG A 3 6.41 16.78 13.91
N LEU A 4 7.23 16.30 12.97
CA LEU A 4 6.81 16.06 11.60
C LEU A 4 5.87 14.86 11.51
N LEU A 5 6.18 13.78 12.22
CA LEU A 5 5.35 12.58 12.26
C LEU A 5 3.99 12.84 12.93
N GLU A 6 3.99 13.61 14.02
CA GLU A 6 2.77 14.07 14.68
C GLU A 6 1.89 14.90 13.72
N LYS A 7 2.49 15.84 12.98
CA LYS A 7 1.82 16.64 11.97
C LYS A 7 1.25 15.81 10.81
N LEU A 8 1.89 14.69 10.48
CA LEU A 8 1.45 13.73 9.47
C LEU A 8 0.51 12.65 10.04
N ARG A 9 0.13 12.75 11.31
CA ARG A 9 -0.67 11.73 12.04
C ARG A 9 -0.05 10.31 11.95
N ILE A 10 1.27 10.24 11.93
CA ILE A 10 2.01 8.98 11.93
C ILE A 10 2.46 8.71 13.36
N GLU A 11 1.97 7.62 13.93
CA GLU A 11 2.45 7.14 15.22
C GLU A 11 3.94 6.79 15.13
N PHE A 12 4.74 7.45 15.98
CA PHE A 12 6.17 7.19 16.03
C PHE A 12 6.42 5.92 16.84
N THR A 13 6.73 4.85 16.16
CA THR A 13 7.17 3.61 16.79
C THR A 13 8.65 3.36 16.49
N ARG A 14 9.36 2.80 17.43
CA ARG A 14 10.77 2.43 17.28
C ARG A 14 10.93 0.95 17.59
N SER A 15 11.56 0.23 16.68
CA SER A 15 11.95 -1.16 16.94
C SER A 15 12.92 -1.23 18.13
N ARG A 16 12.68 -2.18 19.00
CA ARG A 16 13.57 -2.45 20.13
C ARG A 16 14.88 -3.05 19.62
N PRO A 17 16.01 -2.71 20.22
CA PRO A 17 17.28 -3.33 19.85
C PRO A 17 17.20 -4.87 19.94
N ARG A 18 17.67 -5.57 18.92
CA ARG A 18 17.71 -7.05 18.82
C ARG A 18 16.32 -7.74 18.83
N HIS A 19 15.23 -7.03 18.55
CA HIS A 19 13.89 -7.62 18.38
C HIS A 19 13.48 -7.54 16.89
N SER A 20 13.89 -8.52 16.10
CA SER A 20 13.59 -8.60 14.66
C SER A 20 12.09 -8.62 14.36
N ASN A 21 11.29 -9.20 15.24
CA ASN A 21 9.82 -9.25 15.07
C ASN A 21 9.14 -7.88 15.08
N ASP A 22 9.77 -6.84 15.64
CA ASP A 22 9.23 -5.49 15.63
C ASP A 22 9.21 -4.88 14.21
N ASN A 23 9.96 -5.45 13.28
CA ASN A 23 10.00 -5.05 11.86
C ASN A 23 9.07 -5.88 10.96
N GLY A 24 8.33 -6.82 11.51
CA GLY A 24 7.54 -7.79 10.74
C GLY A 24 6.55 -7.15 9.76
N LEU A 25 5.95 -6.00 10.11
CA LEU A 25 5.05 -5.29 9.21
C LEU A 25 5.79 -4.71 7.99
N ALA A 26 6.95 -4.09 8.20
CA ALA A 26 7.77 -3.53 7.12
C ALA A 26 8.33 -4.65 6.22
N GLU A 27 8.78 -5.77 6.82
CA GLU A 27 9.27 -6.93 6.09
C GLU A 27 8.18 -7.60 5.27
N THR A 28 6.97 -7.72 5.82
CA THR A 28 5.79 -8.25 5.10
C THR A 28 5.45 -7.36 3.89
N LYS A 29 5.46 -6.03 4.05
CA LYS A 29 5.19 -5.11 2.95
C LYS A 29 6.31 -5.13 1.91
N ASN A 30 7.56 -5.20 2.32
CA ASN A 30 8.70 -5.39 1.41
C ASN A 30 8.53 -6.67 0.57
N GLY A 31 8.21 -7.79 1.20
CA GLY A 31 7.98 -9.06 0.48
C GLY A 31 6.75 -9.01 -0.42
N ALA A 32 5.63 -8.50 0.08
CA ALA A 32 4.34 -8.54 -0.61
C ALA A 32 4.23 -7.53 -1.77
N VAL A 33 4.97 -6.44 -1.74
CA VAL A 33 4.91 -5.36 -2.74
C VAL A 33 6.26 -5.18 -3.41
N VAL A 34 7.26 -4.66 -2.68
CA VAL A 34 8.52 -4.22 -3.28
C VAL A 34 9.26 -5.33 -4.01
N ARG A 35 9.44 -6.47 -3.35
CA ARG A 35 10.16 -7.61 -3.96
C ARG A 35 9.41 -8.29 -5.09
N LYS A 36 8.08 -8.34 -5.00
CA LYS A 36 7.26 -8.87 -6.11
C LYS A 36 7.27 -7.96 -7.31
N GLU A 37 7.36 -6.66 -7.08
CA GLU A 37 7.31 -5.66 -8.14
C GLU A 37 8.67 -5.45 -8.81
N PHE A 38 9.74 -5.35 -8.02
CA PHE A 38 11.07 -4.95 -8.51
C PHE A 38 12.12 -6.06 -8.44
N GLY A 39 11.80 -7.23 -7.84
CA GLY A 39 12.78 -8.30 -7.65
C GLY A 39 13.72 -8.04 -6.48
N TYR A 40 14.88 -8.70 -6.53
CA TYR A 40 15.90 -8.66 -5.47
C TYR A 40 17.19 -7.97 -5.92
N GLU A 41 17.25 -7.54 -7.17
CA GLU A 41 18.45 -6.92 -7.74
C GLU A 41 18.69 -5.52 -7.17
N HIS A 42 19.95 -5.13 -7.15
CA HIS A 42 20.33 -3.79 -6.73
C HIS A 42 19.96 -2.77 -7.82
N ILE A 43 19.13 -1.80 -7.45
CA ILE A 43 18.74 -0.70 -8.31
C ILE A 43 19.71 0.46 -8.09
N HIS A 44 20.47 0.83 -9.12
CA HIS A 44 21.39 1.93 -9.01
C HIS A 44 20.67 3.26 -8.78
N ARG A 45 21.24 4.12 -7.90
CA ARG A 45 20.67 5.42 -7.48
C ARG A 45 20.23 6.32 -8.65
N ARG A 46 20.93 6.28 -9.79
CA ARG A 46 20.56 7.06 -11.00
C ARG A 46 19.14 6.79 -11.50
N HIS A 47 18.56 5.65 -11.16
CA HIS A 47 17.20 5.26 -11.58
C HIS A 47 16.13 5.65 -10.58
N ALA A 48 16.49 6.15 -9.38
CA ALA A 48 15.54 6.41 -8.29
C ALA A 48 14.34 7.27 -8.70
N ALA A 49 14.56 8.36 -9.44
CA ALA A 49 13.49 9.23 -9.91
C ALA A 49 12.47 8.51 -10.82
N ARG A 50 12.93 7.56 -11.64
CA ARG A 50 12.04 6.78 -12.53
C ARG A 50 11.20 5.79 -11.74
N PHE A 51 11.80 5.16 -10.72
CA PHE A 51 11.09 4.27 -9.81
C PHE A 51 10.06 5.03 -8.98
N ASP A 52 10.41 6.24 -8.52
CA ASP A 52 9.47 7.11 -7.81
C ASP A 52 8.27 7.49 -8.69
N THR A 53 8.51 7.91 -9.92
CA THR A 53 7.45 8.20 -10.90
C THR A 53 6.56 6.98 -11.13
N TYR A 54 7.15 5.80 -11.36
CA TYR A 54 6.40 4.57 -11.53
C TYR A 54 5.53 4.24 -10.31
N CYS A 55 6.09 4.34 -9.11
CA CYS A 55 5.34 4.09 -7.87
C CYS A 55 4.17 5.07 -7.73
N ARG A 56 4.38 6.35 -8.03
CA ARG A 56 3.37 7.39 -7.88
C ARG A 56 2.25 7.29 -8.91
N GLU A 57 2.60 7.01 -10.16
CA GLU A 57 1.66 7.09 -11.28
C GLU A 57 0.94 5.77 -11.57
N TYR A 58 1.55 4.63 -11.25
CA TYR A 58 0.99 3.31 -11.58
C TYR A 58 0.80 2.43 -10.35
N LEU A 59 1.86 2.18 -9.57
CA LEU A 59 1.81 1.19 -8.49
C LEU A 59 0.90 1.61 -7.35
N ASN A 60 1.02 2.83 -6.84
CA ASN A 60 0.21 3.31 -5.73
C ASN A 60 -1.28 3.43 -6.10
N PRO A 61 -1.66 3.98 -7.27
CA PRO A 61 -3.06 3.96 -7.71
C PRO A 61 -3.61 2.54 -7.83
N PHE A 62 -2.87 1.62 -8.44
CA PHE A 62 -3.30 0.23 -8.55
C PHE A 62 -3.53 -0.42 -7.18
N LEU A 63 -2.58 -0.28 -6.26
CA LEU A 63 -2.68 -0.86 -4.92
C LEU A 63 -3.83 -0.27 -4.10
N ASN A 64 -4.13 1.01 -4.27
CA ASN A 64 -5.13 1.70 -3.46
C ASN A 64 -6.55 1.61 -4.04
N PHE A 65 -6.69 1.53 -5.36
CA PHE A 65 -7.97 1.65 -6.03
C PHE A 65 -8.44 0.34 -6.68
N HIS A 66 -7.51 -0.53 -7.10
CA HIS A 66 -7.84 -1.68 -7.95
C HIS A 66 -7.44 -3.04 -7.36
N ARG A 67 -6.67 -3.04 -6.26
CA ARG A 67 -6.23 -4.29 -5.63
C ARG A 67 -6.95 -4.55 -4.32
N PRO A 68 -7.93 -5.46 -4.26
CA PRO A 68 -8.57 -5.83 -3.01
C PRO A 68 -7.58 -6.44 -2.02
N CYS A 69 -7.77 -6.10 -0.76
CA CYS A 69 -7.01 -6.61 0.38
C CYS A 69 -7.96 -7.24 1.39
N LEU A 70 -7.48 -8.22 2.14
CA LEU A 70 -8.20 -8.77 3.28
C LEU A 70 -8.02 -7.87 4.49
N PHE A 71 -9.11 -7.34 5.01
CA PHE A 71 -9.13 -6.62 6.28
C PHE A 71 -9.67 -7.52 7.39
N ALA A 72 -9.07 -7.39 8.58
CA ALA A 72 -9.51 -8.17 9.73
C ALA A 72 -10.88 -7.68 10.23
N THR A 73 -11.80 -8.61 10.44
CA THR A 73 -13.01 -8.36 11.22
C THR A 73 -12.76 -8.80 12.66
N GLU A 74 -12.98 -7.92 13.62
CA GLU A 74 -12.80 -8.21 15.03
C GLU A 74 -14.08 -8.83 15.60
N LEU A 75 -13.95 -10.03 16.12
CA LEU A 75 -15.04 -10.79 16.73
C LEU A 75 -14.66 -11.15 18.17
N ALA A 76 -15.65 -11.17 19.07
CA ALA A 76 -15.45 -11.72 20.41
C ALA A 76 -15.04 -13.21 20.31
N ASP A 77 -14.01 -13.61 21.06
CA ASP A 77 -13.57 -15.00 21.09
C ASP A 77 -14.56 -15.83 21.92
N PRO A 78 -15.31 -16.78 21.33
CA PRO A 78 -16.31 -17.56 22.07
C PRO A 78 -15.67 -18.45 23.14
N LYS A 79 -14.36 -18.75 23.02
CA LYS A 79 -13.63 -19.61 23.97
C LYS A 79 -12.93 -18.85 25.09
N LYS A 80 -12.78 -17.53 24.97
CA LYS A 80 -12.05 -16.69 25.93
C LYS A 80 -12.77 -15.36 26.10
N PRO A 81 -13.63 -15.21 27.13
CA PRO A 81 -14.35 -13.97 27.42
C PRO A 81 -13.38 -12.79 27.56
N GLY A 82 -13.70 -11.66 26.91
CA GLY A 82 -12.86 -10.46 26.90
C GLY A 82 -11.73 -10.45 25.87
N ARG A 83 -11.54 -11.54 25.10
CA ARG A 83 -10.54 -11.58 24.02
C ARG A 83 -11.18 -11.30 22.67
N ILE A 84 -10.52 -10.45 21.87
CA ILE A 84 -10.89 -10.19 20.48
C ILE A 84 -10.09 -11.12 19.58
N LYS A 85 -10.79 -11.81 18.66
CA LYS A 85 -10.20 -12.63 17.60
C LYS A 85 -10.31 -11.88 16.27
N ARG A 86 -9.21 -11.75 15.56
CA ARG A 86 -9.18 -11.22 14.20
C ARG A 86 -9.43 -12.33 13.19
N VAL A 87 -10.48 -12.17 12.38
CA VAL A 87 -10.85 -13.13 11.33
C VAL A 87 -10.75 -12.45 9.97
N TYR A 88 -10.14 -13.12 9.01
CA TYR A 88 -10.00 -12.67 7.63
C TYR A 88 -10.90 -13.53 6.75
N ARG A 89 -11.83 -12.91 6.03
CA ARG A 89 -12.77 -13.61 5.15
C ARG A 89 -12.65 -13.06 3.74
N ALA A 90 -12.65 -13.93 2.73
CA ALA A 90 -12.58 -13.51 1.33
C ALA A 90 -13.72 -12.57 0.92
N ARG A 91 -14.92 -12.77 1.47
CA ARG A 91 -16.09 -11.91 1.22
C ARG A 91 -15.94 -10.47 1.75
N ASP A 92 -15.02 -10.28 2.70
CA ASP A 92 -14.74 -8.97 3.31
C ASP A 92 -13.53 -8.28 2.63
N ALA A 93 -13.09 -8.83 1.48
CA ALA A 93 -12.03 -8.22 0.69
C ALA A 93 -12.57 -6.94 0.03
N MET A 94 -11.81 -5.86 0.16
CA MET A 94 -12.12 -4.57 -0.43
C MET A 94 -10.85 -3.82 -0.77
N THR A 95 -10.95 -2.80 -1.61
CA THR A 95 -9.79 -1.93 -1.88
C THR A 95 -9.45 -1.08 -0.66
N PRO A 96 -8.21 -0.59 -0.52
CA PRO A 96 -7.87 0.38 0.52
C PRO A 96 -8.76 1.63 0.49
N LEU A 97 -9.16 2.11 -0.70
CA LEU A 97 -10.10 3.23 -0.83
C LEU A 97 -11.47 2.90 -0.24
N ASP A 98 -12.03 1.73 -0.59
CA ASP A 98 -13.34 1.32 -0.06
C ASP A 98 -13.28 1.13 1.47
N LYS A 99 -12.14 0.60 1.97
CA LYS A 99 -11.92 0.48 3.41
C LYS A 99 -11.89 1.85 4.08
N LEU A 100 -11.17 2.81 3.51
CA LEU A 100 -11.14 4.17 4.01
C LEU A 100 -12.54 4.78 4.02
N ALA A 101 -13.27 4.67 2.89
CA ALA A 101 -14.61 5.21 2.75
C ALA A 101 -15.63 4.60 3.73
N SER A 102 -15.38 3.37 4.20
CA SER A 102 -16.22 2.69 5.20
C SER A 102 -16.03 3.23 6.64
N LEU A 103 -15.04 4.07 6.89
CA LEU A 103 -14.78 4.63 8.22
C LEU A 103 -15.70 5.83 8.51
N PRO A 104 -16.23 5.97 9.73
CA PRO A 104 -17.08 7.11 10.09
C PRO A 104 -16.42 8.48 9.88
N GLU A 105 -15.12 8.56 10.10
CA GLU A 105 -14.33 9.78 9.99
C GLU A 105 -13.40 9.78 8.76
N ALA A 106 -13.82 9.13 7.66
CA ALA A 106 -13.01 8.97 6.46
C ALA A 106 -12.39 10.29 5.96
N ALA A 107 -13.16 11.37 5.95
CA ALA A 107 -12.70 12.68 5.51
C ALA A 107 -11.53 13.24 6.34
N SER A 108 -11.45 12.89 7.64
CA SER A 108 -10.39 13.40 8.52
C SER A 108 -9.00 12.82 8.20
N PHE A 109 -8.94 11.72 7.47
CA PHE A 109 -7.70 11.07 7.02
C PHE A 109 -7.21 11.59 5.68
N LEU A 110 -8.00 12.40 4.97
CA LEU A 110 -7.62 12.96 3.69
C LEU A 110 -6.75 14.21 3.86
N ARG A 111 -5.92 14.46 2.87
CA ARG A 111 -5.19 15.74 2.79
C ARG A 111 -6.16 16.87 2.53
N LEU A 112 -5.80 18.06 2.99
CA LEU A 112 -6.55 19.27 2.68
C LEU A 112 -6.71 19.43 1.17
N GLY A 113 -7.95 19.68 0.72
CA GLY A 113 -8.28 19.83 -0.70
C GLY A 113 -8.52 18.52 -1.47
N VAL A 114 -8.42 17.34 -0.82
CA VAL A 114 -8.76 16.06 -1.43
C VAL A 114 -10.08 15.56 -0.86
N THR A 115 -10.95 15.06 -1.72
CA THR A 115 -12.27 14.53 -1.34
C THR A 115 -12.40 13.04 -1.71
N LEU A 116 -13.25 12.30 -0.99
CA LEU A 116 -13.58 10.92 -1.33
C LEU A 116 -14.24 10.82 -2.73
N VAL A 117 -15.00 11.83 -3.12
CA VAL A 117 -15.65 11.87 -4.44
C VAL A 117 -14.61 11.87 -5.55
N GLU A 118 -13.60 12.72 -5.45
CA GLU A 118 -12.49 12.78 -6.41
C GLU A 118 -11.71 11.46 -6.46
N LEU A 119 -11.43 10.84 -5.29
CA LEU A 119 -10.74 9.56 -5.24
C LEU A 119 -11.55 8.44 -5.90
N HIS A 120 -12.87 8.41 -5.68
CA HIS A 120 -13.74 7.44 -6.36
C HIS A 120 -13.87 7.72 -7.88
N GLN A 121 -13.83 8.96 -8.31
CA GLN A 121 -13.78 9.29 -9.75
C GLN A 121 -12.49 8.77 -10.38
N LEU A 122 -11.34 8.98 -9.73
CA LEU A 122 -10.05 8.43 -10.17
C LEU A 122 -10.07 6.90 -10.22
N ALA A 123 -10.62 6.25 -9.20
CA ALA A 123 -10.74 4.79 -9.18
C ALA A 123 -11.62 4.24 -10.31
N ARG A 124 -12.66 4.96 -10.71
CA ARG A 124 -13.59 4.56 -11.79
C ARG A 124 -13.09 4.90 -13.20
N ALA A 125 -12.03 5.68 -13.32
CA ALA A 125 -11.46 6.07 -14.62
C ALA A 125 -10.91 4.87 -15.41
N LEU A 126 -10.49 3.82 -14.71
CA LEU A 126 -10.00 2.56 -15.30
C LEU A 126 -10.76 1.39 -14.67
N THR A 127 -10.92 0.33 -15.43
CA THR A 127 -11.31 -0.98 -14.86
C THR A 127 -10.09 -1.64 -14.21
N ASP A 128 -10.29 -2.59 -13.29
CA ASP A 128 -9.20 -3.31 -12.63
C ASP A 128 -8.27 -4.01 -13.63
N VAL A 129 -8.84 -4.54 -14.72
CA VAL A 129 -8.08 -5.19 -15.80
C VAL A 129 -7.23 -4.18 -16.57
N GLN A 130 -7.78 -3.01 -16.89
CA GLN A 130 -7.03 -1.94 -17.56
C GLN A 130 -5.90 -1.42 -16.68
N ALA A 131 -6.17 -1.15 -15.40
CA ALA A 131 -5.17 -0.70 -14.45
C ALA A 131 -4.04 -1.74 -14.25
N ALA A 132 -4.37 -3.03 -14.19
CA ALA A 132 -3.38 -4.10 -14.12
C ALA A 132 -2.53 -4.19 -15.39
N LYS A 133 -3.12 -4.00 -16.57
CA LYS A 133 -2.41 -3.98 -17.86
C LYS A 133 -1.44 -2.81 -17.93
N GLU A 134 -1.90 -1.60 -17.63
CA GLU A 134 -1.06 -0.39 -17.64
C GLU A 134 0.10 -0.50 -16.65
N LEU A 135 -0.15 -1.01 -15.44
CA LEU A 135 0.89 -1.29 -14.44
C LEU A 135 1.95 -2.25 -15.01
N GLY A 136 1.52 -3.34 -15.66
CA GLY A 136 2.42 -4.33 -16.25
C GLY A 136 3.28 -3.76 -17.37
N GLU A 137 2.70 -2.98 -18.27
CA GLU A 137 3.41 -2.30 -19.37
C GLU A 137 4.42 -1.28 -18.85
N ALA A 138 4.02 -0.44 -17.90
CA ALA A 138 4.88 0.55 -17.26
C ALA A 138 6.05 -0.11 -16.51
N ARG A 139 5.79 -1.23 -15.80
CA ARG A 139 6.83 -2.02 -15.14
C ARG A 139 7.85 -2.56 -16.14
N GLN A 140 7.40 -3.16 -17.23
CA GLN A 140 8.31 -3.68 -18.26
C GLN A 140 9.16 -2.59 -18.88
N ALA A 141 8.58 -1.42 -19.14
CA ALA A 141 9.29 -0.27 -19.68
C ALA A 141 10.36 0.24 -18.70
N LEU A 142 10.02 0.30 -17.40
CA LEU A 142 10.93 0.70 -16.33
C LEU A 142 12.14 -0.24 -16.24
N LEU A 143 11.89 -1.55 -16.16
CA LEU A 143 12.93 -2.57 -16.00
C LEU A 143 13.83 -2.68 -17.23
N ARG A 144 13.28 -2.62 -18.45
CA ARG A 144 14.10 -2.56 -19.67
C ARG A 144 15.10 -1.40 -19.63
N ARG A 145 14.65 -0.21 -19.25
CA ARG A 145 15.53 0.99 -19.16
C ARG A 145 16.52 0.92 -18.01
N ALA A 146 16.22 0.18 -16.93
CA ALA A 146 17.16 -0.03 -15.83
C ALA A 146 18.28 -1.00 -16.23
N ASN A 147 17.97 -2.04 -17.02
CA ASN A 147 18.91 -3.10 -17.41
C ASN A 147 19.81 -2.72 -18.61
N THR A 148 19.38 -1.83 -19.50
CA THR A 148 20.16 -1.43 -20.69
C THR A 148 21.43 -0.64 -20.37
N HIS A 149 21.75 -0.37 -19.11
CA HIS A 149 22.90 0.44 -18.70
C HIS A 149 23.87 -0.33 -17.77
N THR A 150 23.86 -1.64 -17.81
CA THR A 150 24.81 -2.50 -17.08
C THR A 150 25.94 -3.00 -17.98
N GLY A 151 26.23 -2.29 -19.06
CA GLY A 151 27.38 -2.50 -19.92
C GLY A 151 28.40 -1.40 -19.76
#